data_7eea0ab6fa16e87b039d660e853531b5
#
_entry.id   7eea0ab6fa16e87b039d660e853531b5
#
_cell.length_a   1.000
_cell.length_b   1.000
_cell.length_c   1.000
_cell.angle_alpha   90.00
_cell.angle_beta   90.00
_cell.angle_gamma   90.00
#
_symmetry.space_group_name_H-M   'P 1'
#
loop_
_entity.id
_entity.type
_entity.pdbx_description
1 polymer ?
#
loop_
_entity_poly.entity_id
_entity_poly.type
_entity_poly.pdbx_seq_one_letter_code
_entity_poly.pdbx_strand_id
1 'polypeptide(L)'
;SLRLPPTENPEHAMKMLEAHIMKNIPWGAKVSFIPEAMGSGIVADPNKEFTKILVKNFEEVWSNDSAYMGVGGSIPFANDFVEKFPNAELVLVGAGDEEMGNAHAPNESVQIEDIENLIKSLIKTLKDFSE
;
A
#
# COMPACT_ATOMS: atom_id res chain seq x y z
N SER A 1 -13.45 -7.97 -3.11
CA SER A 1 -12.21 -7.71 -2.36
C SER A 1 -12.56 -7.26 -0.94
N LEU A 2 -11.89 -7.81 0.06
CA LEU A 2 -12.01 -7.41 1.47
C LEU A 2 -10.66 -6.87 1.93
N ARG A 3 -10.66 -5.65 2.45
CA ARG A 3 -9.47 -5.02 3.01
C ARG A 3 -9.49 -5.13 4.51
N LEU A 4 -8.40 -5.61 5.08
CA LEU A 4 -8.28 -5.94 6.49
C LEU A 4 -7.41 -4.91 7.22
N PRO A 5 -7.73 -4.62 8.49
CA PRO A 5 -6.79 -3.91 9.34
C PRO A 5 -5.53 -4.77 9.59
N PRO A 6 -4.37 -4.14 9.85
CA PRO A 6 -3.11 -4.86 10.03
C PRO A 6 -3.09 -5.92 11.14
N THR A 7 -4.01 -5.80 12.09
CA THR A 7 -4.13 -6.72 13.24
C THR A 7 -4.99 -7.95 12.97
N GLU A 8 -5.66 -8.00 11.82
CA GLU A 8 -6.57 -9.11 11.49
C GLU A 8 -5.85 -10.21 10.73
N ASN A 9 -6.13 -11.45 11.11
CA ASN A 9 -5.62 -12.62 10.39
C ASN A 9 -6.42 -12.85 9.10
N PRO A 10 -5.78 -12.85 7.92
CA PRO A 10 -6.48 -12.97 6.64
C PRO A 10 -7.21 -14.30 6.45
N GLU A 11 -6.68 -15.41 6.98
CA GLU A 11 -7.36 -16.72 6.91
C GLU A 11 -8.62 -16.73 7.77
N HIS A 12 -8.57 -16.11 8.95
CA HIS A 12 -9.74 -15.98 9.82
C HIS A 12 -10.83 -15.14 9.15
N ALA A 13 -10.45 -13.96 8.63
CA ALA A 13 -11.38 -13.08 7.94
C ALA A 13 -12.00 -13.76 6.70
N MET A 14 -11.23 -14.52 5.93
CA MET A 14 -11.72 -15.28 4.79
C MET A 14 -12.78 -16.32 5.20
N LYS A 15 -12.51 -17.10 6.26
CA LYS A 15 -13.47 -18.09 6.78
C LYS A 15 -14.75 -17.42 7.28
N MET A 16 -14.62 -16.28 7.94
CA MET A 16 -15.80 -15.53 8.41
C MET A 16 -16.63 -14.97 7.25
N LEU A 17 -15.98 -14.47 6.21
CA LEU A 17 -16.65 -13.98 5.00
C LEU A 17 -17.38 -15.12 4.28
N GLU A 18 -16.71 -16.25 4.06
CA GLU A 18 -17.32 -17.43 3.45
C GLU A 18 -18.54 -17.90 4.25
N ALA A 19 -18.39 -18.07 5.55
CA ALA A 19 -19.49 -18.49 6.42
C ALA A 19 -20.68 -17.53 6.37
N HIS A 20 -20.40 -16.21 6.33
CA HIS A 20 -21.44 -15.19 6.22
C HIS A 20 -22.18 -15.28 4.89
N ILE A 21 -21.45 -15.38 3.78
CA ILE A 21 -22.04 -15.51 2.44
C ILE A 21 -22.90 -16.78 2.35
N MET A 22 -22.34 -17.93 2.75
CA MET A 22 -23.03 -19.22 2.65
C MET A 22 -24.30 -19.27 3.51
N LYS A 23 -24.29 -18.63 4.67
CA LYS A 23 -25.47 -18.54 5.56
C LYS A 23 -26.58 -17.65 5.00
N ASN A 24 -26.24 -16.64 4.21
CA ASN A 24 -27.17 -15.60 3.78
C ASN A 24 -27.52 -15.66 2.28
N ILE A 25 -27.33 -16.82 1.63
CA ILE A 25 -27.66 -16.99 0.21
C ILE A 25 -29.16 -16.80 0.00
N PRO A 26 -29.59 -15.80 -0.79
CA PRO A 26 -31.01 -15.60 -1.08
C PRO A 26 -31.50 -16.56 -2.15
N TRP A 27 -32.80 -16.82 -2.15
CA TRP A 27 -33.55 -17.51 -3.21
C TRP A 27 -33.02 -18.92 -3.59
N GLY A 28 -32.26 -19.57 -2.73
CA GLY A 28 -31.70 -20.89 -3.03
C GLY A 28 -30.63 -20.87 -4.14
N ALA A 29 -30.01 -19.76 -4.38
CA ALA A 29 -28.91 -19.64 -5.36
C ALA A 29 -27.78 -20.63 -5.03
N LYS A 30 -27.17 -21.19 -6.06
CA LYS A 30 -25.96 -22.00 -5.91
C LYS A 30 -24.74 -21.08 -5.91
N VAL A 31 -23.98 -21.10 -4.84
CA VAL A 31 -22.77 -20.27 -4.67
C VAL A 31 -21.57 -21.19 -4.45
N SER A 32 -20.48 -20.90 -5.15
CA SER A 32 -19.14 -21.42 -4.86
C SER A 32 -18.26 -20.27 -4.39
N PHE A 33 -17.50 -20.51 -3.34
CA PHE A 33 -16.54 -19.55 -2.80
C PHE A 33 -15.12 -20.04 -3.10
N ILE A 34 -14.38 -19.26 -3.89
CA ILE A 34 -13.04 -19.62 -4.34
C ILE A 34 -12.09 -18.50 -3.88
N PRO A 35 -11.24 -18.75 -2.87
CA PRO A 35 -10.21 -17.79 -2.48
C PRO A 35 -9.15 -17.66 -3.59
N GLU A 36 -8.81 -16.44 -3.97
CA GLU A 36 -7.77 -16.18 -4.98
C GLU A 36 -6.44 -15.78 -4.34
N ALA A 37 -6.46 -14.79 -3.44
CA ALA A 37 -5.27 -14.30 -2.78
C ALA A 37 -5.60 -13.81 -1.37
N MET A 38 -4.63 -13.94 -0.48
CA MET A 38 -4.68 -13.44 0.89
C MET A 38 -3.36 -12.76 1.23
N GLY A 39 -3.42 -11.71 2.06
CA GLY A 39 -2.24 -11.01 2.55
C GLY A 39 -2.59 -10.22 3.81
N SER A 40 -1.64 -10.13 4.73
CA SER A 40 -1.75 -9.30 5.93
C SER A 40 -1.60 -7.82 5.60
N GLY A 41 -2.14 -6.95 6.42
CA GLY A 41 -1.88 -5.51 6.34
C GLY A 41 -0.47 -5.18 6.84
N ILE A 42 0.11 -4.11 6.33
CA ILE A 42 1.39 -3.58 6.78
C ILE A 42 1.15 -2.26 7.51
N VAL A 43 1.85 -2.06 8.63
CA VAL A 43 1.94 -0.76 9.29
C VAL A 43 3.33 -0.19 9.04
N ALA A 44 3.39 0.91 8.31
CA ALA A 44 4.62 1.69 8.21
C ALA A 44 4.80 2.54 9.48
N ASP A 45 6.02 2.56 10.01
CA ASP A 45 6.35 3.45 11.13
C ASP A 45 6.94 4.76 10.58
N PRO A 46 6.20 5.88 10.67
CA PRO A 46 6.68 7.16 10.14
C PRO A 46 7.87 7.74 10.94
N ASN A 47 8.20 7.15 12.09
CA ASN A 47 9.27 7.61 12.95
C ASN A 47 10.63 6.99 12.65
N LYS A 48 10.69 6.02 11.76
CA LYS A 48 11.95 5.41 11.32
C LYS A 48 12.83 6.40 10.55
N GLU A 49 14.12 6.18 10.62
CA GLU A 49 15.13 7.14 10.14
C GLU A 49 15.03 7.39 8.63
N PHE A 50 15.02 6.34 7.84
CA PHE A 50 14.91 6.47 6.38
C PHE A 50 13.60 7.13 5.96
N THR A 51 12.49 6.75 6.62
CA THR A 51 11.17 7.33 6.36
C THR A 51 11.15 8.83 6.64
N LYS A 52 11.76 9.28 7.74
CA LYS A 52 11.86 10.73 8.05
C LYS A 52 12.67 11.50 7.02
N ILE A 53 13.81 10.95 6.59
CA ILE A 53 14.64 11.57 5.56
C ILE A 53 13.86 11.65 4.24
N LEU A 54 13.17 10.57 3.87
CA LEU A 54 12.35 10.52 2.67
C LEU A 54 11.26 11.58 2.69
N VAL A 55 10.45 11.63 3.75
CA VAL A 55 9.36 12.59 3.90
C VAL A 55 9.88 14.03 3.80
N LYS A 56 10.94 14.36 4.53
CA LYS A 56 11.58 15.68 4.44
C LYS A 56 11.96 16.04 3.00
N ASN A 57 12.56 15.10 2.27
CA ASN A 57 12.99 15.34 0.90
C ASN A 57 11.83 15.43 -0.10
N PHE A 58 10.74 14.71 0.17
CA PHE A 58 9.50 14.90 -0.56
C PHE A 58 8.93 16.31 -0.36
N GLU A 59 8.78 16.76 0.89
CA GLU A 59 8.28 18.10 1.21
C GLU A 59 9.10 19.20 0.55
N GLU A 60 10.42 19.04 0.55
CA GLU A 60 11.32 20.02 -0.06
C GLU A 60 11.20 20.07 -1.59
N VAL A 61 11.10 18.90 -2.25
CA VAL A 61 11.04 18.83 -3.72
C VAL A 61 9.67 19.25 -4.25
N TRP A 62 8.58 18.82 -3.59
CA TRP A 62 7.22 19.22 -3.98
C TRP A 62 6.79 20.58 -3.43
N SER A 63 7.57 21.18 -2.52
CA SER A 63 7.21 22.44 -1.85
C SER A 63 5.85 22.40 -1.15
N ASN A 64 5.48 21.24 -0.63
CA ASN A 64 4.24 20.98 0.09
C ASN A 64 4.50 20.10 1.30
N ASP A 65 3.72 20.28 2.35
CA ASP A 65 3.76 19.42 3.53
C ASP A 65 3.19 18.02 3.20
N SER A 66 3.80 17.00 3.77
CA SER A 66 3.33 15.62 3.64
C SER A 66 2.11 15.35 4.52
N ALA A 67 1.14 14.66 3.98
CA ALA A 67 -0.01 14.16 4.73
C ALA A 67 0.07 12.65 4.91
N TYR A 68 -0.25 12.17 6.11
CA TYR A 68 -0.32 10.74 6.40
C TYR A 68 -1.76 10.25 6.29
N MET A 69 -1.97 9.24 5.49
CA MET A 69 -3.28 8.67 5.26
C MET A 69 -3.23 7.13 5.40
N GLY A 70 -4.20 6.56 6.09
CA GLY A 70 -4.39 5.11 6.10
C GLY A 70 -5.05 4.65 4.81
N VAL A 71 -4.34 3.85 4.02
CA VAL A 71 -4.86 3.28 2.78
C VAL A 71 -5.01 1.76 2.94
N GLY A 72 -6.23 1.27 2.70
CA GLY A 72 -6.47 -0.17 2.68
C GLY A 72 -5.88 -0.79 1.42
N GLY A 73 -4.95 -1.71 1.56
CA GLY A 73 -4.37 -2.47 0.47
C GLY A 73 -3.53 -3.62 1.00
N SER A 74 -3.39 -4.66 0.19
CA SER A 74 -2.42 -5.71 0.47
C SER A 74 -1.52 -5.87 -0.74
N ILE A 75 -0.24 -5.86 -0.50
CA ILE A 75 0.78 -6.22 -1.49
C ILE A 75 1.47 -7.46 -0.91
N PRO A 76 1.11 -8.68 -1.35
CA PRO A 76 1.62 -9.91 -0.74
C PRO A 76 3.14 -9.96 -0.66
N PHE A 77 3.83 -9.54 -1.72
CA PHE A 77 5.29 -9.44 -1.75
C PHE A 77 5.85 -8.55 -0.62
N ALA A 78 5.20 -7.46 -0.30
CA ALA A 78 5.64 -6.54 0.75
C ALA A 78 5.55 -7.20 2.14
N ASN A 79 4.53 -8.03 2.38
CA ASN A 79 4.41 -8.80 3.60
C ASN A 79 5.54 -9.81 3.75
N ASP A 80 5.81 -10.59 2.70
CA ASP A 80 6.90 -11.58 2.69
C ASP A 80 8.25 -10.90 2.97
N PHE A 81 8.43 -9.69 2.46
CA PHE A 81 9.65 -8.91 2.69
C PHE A 81 9.78 -8.46 4.15
N VAL A 82 8.71 -7.92 4.72
CA VAL A 82 8.69 -7.47 6.14
C VAL A 82 8.89 -8.64 7.10
N GLU A 83 8.26 -9.77 6.83
CA GLU A 83 8.44 -10.99 7.64
C GLU A 83 9.88 -11.51 7.59
N LYS A 84 10.49 -11.49 6.41
CA LYS A 84 11.87 -11.98 6.22
C LYS A 84 12.92 -11.01 6.74
N PHE A 85 12.65 -9.73 6.71
CA PHE A 85 13.58 -8.67 7.11
C PHE A 85 12.93 -7.72 8.15
N PRO A 86 12.64 -8.20 9.37
CA PRO A 86 11.86 -7.43 10.36
C PRO A 86 12.56 -6.16 10.85
N ASN A 87 13.86 -6.03 10.63
CA ASN A 87 14.65 -4.85 10.99
C ASN A 87 14.82 -3.86 9.82
N ALA A 88 14.38 -4.22 8.62
CA ALA A 88 14.44 -3.31 7.47
C ALA A 88 13.26 -2.34 7.48
N GLU A 89 13.48 -1.16 6.95
CA GLU A 89 12.40 -0.25 6.60
C GLU A 89 11.93 -0.57 5.19
N LEU A 90 10.64 -0.84 5.04
CA LEU A 90 10.02 -1.01 3.75
C LEU A 90 9.25 0.26 3.39
N VAL A 91 9.62 0.86 2.28
CA VAL A 91 8.93 2.02 1.72
C VAL A 91 8.53 1.71 0.29
N LEU A 92 7.27 1.95 -0.02
CA LEU A 92 6.71 1.82 -1.35
C LEU A 92 6.38 3.22 -1.85
N VAL A 93 6.98 3.61 -2.96
CA VAL A 93 6.79 4.93 -3.55
C VAL A 93 6.45 4.82 -5.02
N GLY A 94 5.68 5.77 -5.52
CA GLY A 94 5.31 5.84 -6.92
C GLY A 94 4.88 7.27 -7.26
N ALA A 95 5.07 7.65 -8.50
CA ALA A 95 4.44 8.84 -9.04
C ALA A 95 3.01 8.48 -9.44
N GLY A 96 2.04 9.29 -9.05
CA GLY A 96 0.65 9.04 -9.36
C GLY A 96 -0.24 10.20 -8.94
N ASP A 97 -1.31 10.38 -9.67
CA ASP A 97 -2.36 11.35 -9.38
C ASP A 97 -3.67 10.57 -9.24
N GLU A 98 -4.21 10.53 -8.02
CA GLU A 98 -5.45 9.80 -7.76
C GLU A 98 -6.66 10.42 -8.49
N GLU A 99 -6.63 11.72 -8.75
CA GLU A 99 -7.74 12.44 -9.36
C GLU A 99 -7.76 12.29 -10.87
N MET A 100 -6.60 12.38 -11.53
CA MET A 100 -6.48 12.42 -12.99
C MET A 100 -5.84 11.17 -13.61
N GLY A 101 -5.21 10.35 -12.79
CA GLY A 101 -4.38 9.22 -13.25
C GLY A 101 -5.16 8.03 -13.78
N ASN A 102 -6.43 7.88 -13.47
CA ASN A 102 -7.28 6.73 -13.85
C ASN A 102 -6.64 5.37 -13.53
N ALA A 103 -6.04 5.22 -12.36
CA ALA A 103 -5.35 3.99 -11.95
C ALA A 103 -6.21 2.74 -12.19
N HIS A 104 -5.64 1.72 -12.83
CA HIS A 104 -6.29 0.46 -13.21
C HIS A 104 -7.44 0.60 -14.22
N ALA A 105 -7.51 1.70 -14.98
CA ALA A 105 -8.55 1.96 -15.96
C ALA A 105 -7.96 2.31 -17.34
N PRO A 106 -8.76 2.30 -18.42
CA PRO A 106 -8.31 2.77 -19.72
C PRO A 106 -7.81 4.22 -19.64
N ASN A 107 -6.74 4.50 -20.39
CA ASN A 107 -6.03 5.79 -20.40
C ASN A 107 -5.40 6.15 -19.04
N GLU A 108 -4.96 5.16 -18.29
CA GLU A 108 -4.12 5.38 -17.11
C GLU A 108 -2.92 6.26 -17.49
N SER A 109 -2.67 7.26 -16.68
CA SER A 109 -1.64 8.26 -16.95
C SER A 109 -0.92 8.68 -15.67
N VAL A 110 0.25 9.26 -15.85
CA VAL A 110 1.02 9.88 -14.77
C VAL A 110 1.62 11.18 -15.30
N GLN A 111 1.72 12.19 -14.45
CA GLN A 111 2.33 13.45 -14.82
C GLN A 111 3.85 13.30 -14.87
N ILE A 112 4.49 13.82 -15.92
CA ILE A 112 5.95 13.75 -16.08
C ILE A 112 6.65 14.48 -14.94
N GLU A 113 6.10 15.59 -14.48
CA GLU A 113 6.65 16.37 -13.38
C GLU A 113 6.67 15.55 -12.06
N ASP A 114 5.64 14.73 -11.81
CA ASP A 114 5.61 13.85 -10.64
C ASP A 114 6.71 12.78 -10.71
N ILE A 115 6.97 12.23 -11.89
CA ILE A 115 8.08 11.29 -12.09
C ILE A 115 9.41 11.98 -11.82
N GLU A 116 9.62 13.20 -12.36
CA GLU A 116 10.84 13.97 -12.13
C GLU A 116 11.05 14.29 -10.65
N ASN A 117 10.01 14.72 -9.98
CA ASN A 117 10.05 15.06 -8.55
C ASN A 117 10.29 13.82 -7.69
N LEU A 118 9.68 12.69 -8.03
CA LEU A 118 9.97 11.42 -7.38
C LEU A 118 11.45 11.04 -7.50
N ILE A 119 12.01 11.11 -8.70
CA ILE A 119 13.42 10.81 -8.95
C ILE A 119 14.34 11.74 -8.15
N LYS A 120 14.08 13.05 -8.16
CA LYS A 120 14.85 14.04 -7.39
C LYS A 120 14.82 13.74 -5.88
N SER A 121 13.64 13.43 -5.36
CA SER A 121 13.47 13.10 -3.94
C SER A 121 14.20 11.82 -3.56
N LEU A 122 14.13 10.78 -4.38
CA LEU A 122 14.84 9.53 -4.12
C LEU A 122 16.36 9.70 -4.16
N ILE A 123 16.90 10.42 -5.15
CA ILE A 123 18.33 10.71 -5.22
C ILE A 123 18.80 11.45 -3.98
N LYS A 124 18.05 12.47 -3.57
CA LYS A 124 18.35 13.25 -2.38
C LYS A 124 18.30 12.42 -1.11
N THR A 125 17.25 11.57 -0.98
CA THR A 125 17.07 10.68 0.16
C THR A 125 18.21 9.67 0.29
N LEU A 126 18.61 9.02 -0.81
CA LEU A 126 19.72 8.06 -0.80
C LEU A 126 21.06 8.74 -0.44
N LYS A 127 21.26 9.96 -0.88
CA LYS A 127 22.44 10.75 -0.51
C LYS A 127 22.44 11.07 0.98
N ASP A 128 21.37 11.67 1.49
CA ASP A 128 21.26 12.09 2.88
C ASP A 128 21.29 10.90 3.86
N PHE A 129 20.84 9.73 3.43
CA PHE A 129 20.90 8.50 4.23
C PHE A 129 22.29 7.86 4.25
N SER A 130 23.14 8.16 3.29
CA SER A 130 24.52 7.63 3.20
C SER A 130 25.56 8.43 4.00
N GLU A 131 25.20 9.62 4.44
CA GLU A 131 26.06 10.52 5.25
C GLU A 131 25.89 10.25 6.75
#